data_ab9fc45ab29a927b47519dc34e747f22
#
_entry.id   ab9fc45ab29a927b47519dc34e747f22
#
_cell.length_a   1.000
_cell.length_b   1.000
_cell.length_c   1.000
_cell.angle_alpha   90.00
_cell.angle_beta   90.00
_cell.angle_gamma   90.00
#
_symmetry.space_group_name_H-M   'P 1'
#
loop_
_entity.id
_entity.type
_entity.pdbx_description
1 polymer ?
#
loop_
_entity_poly.entity_id
_entity_poly.type
_entity_poly.pdbx_seq_one_letter_code
_entity_poly.pdbx_strand_id
1 'polypeptide(L)'
;MFKKIYEKGKRIILEPQGSVLSAATLIMFMIVISRVLGLVRQRTLAHYFTPGDLSLFFAAFRLPDIIFEVLVFGTFSSAFIPVFSKALKKGNGKAWEVAGSVLNIGMILFVIFALLMGIFAKEIYGIFAPGYSLADREKIVEVARILFAAQGLFVMSYVLTGVLESLRHFLIPSLAPLLYNLGIIIGTILFSKNMNLMGPTIGVIIGASSHFLIQLPMAMKLGFRFKPKIRVDEDVKTIGKLALPRLLEVGFLEISKVVELFFSSLLSIASYAYFTFGNTLQLLPVGLFGTSIAKAALPTLSRDADNREMFNKTLLSSLNQLIFLALPVSVFLIILRVPVIRLVYGTEIFSWEATVQTGYVLSAFAVGVVFQAAISLLSRAFYAQSDTKTPVVISITTILSIILMDIFFIKILRLEVWGLALAFTIGSIVQSTTLFYLLNKKYLKMHYRVLIKPFIKSIVASTCAGMVMFFILKIFDRSVWVKRLSFLGKIEATRNLPFEKFVLDTRYTGNLLILTFIVGLVGVLFYIFISAILKSEELGVFLNIIRRTLIKRQVSPIPQKETETIAPTPTETTN
;
A
#
# COMPACT_ATOMS: atom_id res chain seq x y z
N MET A 1 -23.69 -9.08 -30.66
CA MET A 1 -22.43 -8.86 -29.93
C MET A 1 -22.68 -8.21 -28.56
N PHE A 2 -23.40 -7.09 -28.45
CA PHE A 2 -23.71 -6.39 -27.17
C PHE A 2 -24.43 -7.29 -26.14
N LYS A 3 -25.43 -8.07 -26.53
CA LYS A 3 -26.16 -8.97 -25.62
C LYS A 3 -25.26 -10.05 -24.99
N LYS A 4 -24.31 -10.61 -25.77
CA LYS A 4 -23.30 -11.58 -25.25
C LYS A 4 -22.31 -10.90 -24.27
N ILE A 5 -21.90 -9.66 -24.53
CA ILE A 5 -21.02 -8.90 -23.64
C ILE A 5 -21.76 -8.55 -22.35
N TYR A 6 -23.02 -8.14 -22.44
CA TYR A 6 -23.89 -7.85 -21.30
C TYR A 6 -24.12 -9.10 -20.42
N GLU A 7 -24.48 -10.23 -21.01
CA GLU A 7 -24.69 -11.50 -20.29
C GLU A 7 -23.39 -12.01 -19.65
N LYS A 8 -22.25 -11.88 -20.34
CA LYS A 8 -20.94 -12.22 -19.77
C LYS A 8 -20.56 -11.29 -18.62
N GLY A 9 -20.81 -10.00 -18.74
CA GLY A 9 -20.62 -9.02 -17.65
C GLY A 9 -21.50 -9.33 -16.45
N LYS A 10 -22.79 -9.63 -16.67
CA LYS A 10 -23.76 -10.01 -15.65
C LYS A 10 -23.34 -11.28 -14.90
N ARG A 11 -22.81 -12.29 -15.61
CA ARG A 11 -22.27 -13.52 -15.00
C ARG A 11 -21.07 -13.21 -14.10
N ILE A 12 -20.11 -12.40 -14.57
CA ILE A 12 -18.92 -12.04 -13.78
C ILE A 12 -19.31 -11.31 -12.49
N ILE A 13 -20.37 -10.50 -12.52
CA ILE A 13 -20.87 -9.73 -11.36
C ILE A 13 -21.65 -10.61 -10.38
N LEU A 14 -22.49 -11.51 -10.88
CA LEU A 14 -23.50 -12.23 -10.09
C LEU A 14 -23.09 -13.65 -9.69
N GLU A 15 -22.17 -14.28 -10.40
CA GLU A 15 -21.75 -15.65 -10.11
C GLU A 15 -20.48 -15.67 -9.23
N PRO A 16 -20.38 -16.64 -8.29
CA PRO A 16 -19.17 -16.83 -7.50
C PRO A 16 -17.99 -17.18 -8.43
N GLN A 17 -16.80 -16.64 -8.14
CA GLN A 17 -15.62 -16.98 -8.92
C GLN A 17 -15.23 -18.45 -8.73
N GLY A 18 -15.32 -19.22 -9.81
CA GLY A 18 -15.12 -20.68 -9.80
C GLY A 18 -13.67 -21.11 -9.56
N SER A 19 -12.65 -20.26 -9.86
CA SER A 19 -11.25 -20.61 -9.64
C SER A 19 -10.51 -19.54 -8.82
N VAL A 20 -9.60 -20.01 -7.96
CA VAL A 20 -8.73 -19.13 -7.14
C VAL A 20 -7.88 -18.22 -8.04
N LEU A 21 -7.42 -18.73 -9.19
CA LEU A 21 -6.58 -17.97 -10.12
C LEU A 21 -7.37 -16.83 -10.78
N SER A 22 -8.62 -17.07 -11.18
CA SER A 22 -9.51 -16.04 -11.75
C SER A 22 -9.80 -14.93 -10.73
N ALA A 23 -10.12 -15.31 -9.50
CA ALA A 23 -10.34 -14.36 -8.40
C ALA A 23 -9.10 -13.53 -8.11
N ALA A 24 -7.92 -14.17 -8.01
CA ALA A 24 -6.66 -13.48 -7.75
C ALA A 24 -6.29 -12.48 -8.86
N THR A 25 -6.46 -12.86 -10.12
CA THR A 25 -6.19 -11.99 -11.28
C THR A 25 -7.11 -10.77 -11.27
N LEU A 26 -8.40 -10.97 -11.00
CA LEU A 26 -9.39 -9.90 -10.90
C LEU A 26 -9.03 -8.91 -9.78
N ILE A 27 -8.74 -9.43 -8.58
CA ILE A 27 -8.36 -8.63 -7.41
C ILE A 27 -7.09 -7.83 -7.71
N MET A 28 -6.05 -8.45 -8.30
CA MET A 28 -4.81 -7.75 -8.67
C MET A 28 -5.07 -6.61 -9.65
N PHE A 29 -5.87 -6.85 -10.69
CA PHE A 29 -6.22 -5.83 -11.67
C PHE A 29 -6.95 -4.64 -11.02
N MET A 30 -7.93 -4.92 -10.16
CA MET A 30 -8.68 -3.89 -9.44
C MET A 30 -7.82 -3.10 -8.46
N ILE A 31 -6.85 -3.76 -7.79
CA ILE A 31 -5.88 -3.08 -6.93
C ILE A 31 -5.03 -2.09 -7.73
N VAL A 32 -4.55 -2.47 -8.92
CA VAL A 32 -3.76 -1.57 -9.78
C VAL A 32 -4.60 -0.35 -10.19
N ILE A 33 -5.82 -0.56 -10.67
CA ILE A 33 -6.72 0.54 -11.05
C ILE A 33 -7.00 1.45 -9.84
N SER A 34 -7.27 0.88 -8.67
CA SER A 34 -7.51 1.63 -7.44
C SER A 34 -6.29 2.48 -7.04
N ARG A 35 -5.07 1.96 -7.21
CA ARG A 35 -3.82 2.71 -6.96
C ARG A 35 -3.66 3.88 -7.91
N VAL A 36 -3.90 3.68 -9.21
CA VAL A 36 -3.86 4.75 -10.21
C VAL A 36 -4.91 5.81 -9.89
N LEU A 37 -6.14 5.40 -9.59
CA LEU A 37 -7.21 6.34 -9.22
C LEU A 37 -6.90 7.08 -7.92
N GLY A 38 -6.23 6.43 -6.96
CA GLY A 38 -5.71 7.07 -5.76
C GLY A 38 -4.69 8.17 -6.04
N LEU A 39 -3.80 7.98 -7.03
CA LEU A 39 -2.88 9.04 -7.49
C LEU A 39 -3.63 10.19 -8.16
N VAL A 40 -4.63 9.88 -9.01
CA VAL A 40 -5.49 10.90 -9.63
C VAL A 40 -6.21 11.72 -8.56
N ARG A 41 -6.75 11.07 -7.51
CA ARG A 41 -7.34 11.75 -6.36
C ARG A 41 -6.36 12.72 -5.69
N GLN A 42 -5.14 12.27 -5.41
CA GLN A 42 -4.13 13.12 -4.76
C GLN A 42 -3.70 14.28 -5.66
N ARG A 43 -3.58 14.05 -6.98
CA ARG A 43 -3.34 15.14 -7.94
C ARG A 43 -4.49 16.14 -7.95
N THR A 44 -5.74 15.65 -7.92
CA THR A 44 -6.92 16.52 -7.84
C THR A 44 -6.88 17.38 -6.58
N LEU A 45 -6.58 16.78 -5.42
CA LEU A 45 -6.42 17.53 -4.16
C LEU A 45 -5.31 18.58 -4.27
N ALA A 46 -4.13 18.24 -4.79
CA ALA A 46 -3.01 19.15 -4.99
C ALA A 46 -3.28 20.26 -6.02
N HIS A 47 -4.31 20.12 -6.86
CA HIS A 47 -4.75 21.14 -7.80
C HIS A 47 -5.64 22.20 -7.14
N TYR A 48 -6.40 21.86 -6.12
CA TYR A 48 -7.35 22.75 -5.46
C TYR A 48 -6.81 23.37 -4.16
N PHE A 49 -5.82 22.74 -3.51
CA PHE A 49 -5.38 23.10 -2.17
C PHE A 49 -3.88 23.26 -2.07
N THR A 50 -3.46 24.17 -1.18
CA THR A 50 -2.06 24.31 -0.80
C THR A 50 -1.59 23.08 -0.01
N PRO A 51 -0.28 22.79 0.03
CA PRO A 51 0.26 21.74 0.90
C PRO A 51 -0.09 21.93 2.38
N GLY A 52 -0.21 23.19 2.86
CA GLY A 52 -0.67 23.49 4.20
C GLY A 52 -2.10 23.02 4.45
N ASP A 53 -3.03 23.37 3.58
CA ASP A 53 -4.44 22.92 3.69
C ASP A 53 -4.54 21.39 3.63
N LEU A 54 -3.75 20.76 2.76
CA LEU A 54 -3.72 19.30 2.64
C LEU A 54 -3.13 18.63 3.88
N SER A 55 -2.18 19.26 4.58
CA SER A 55 -1.70 18.77 5.87
C SER A 55 -2.82 18.74 6.91
N LEU A 56 -3.64 19.78 6.97
CA LEU A 56 -4.79 19.84 7.88
C LEU A 56 -5.83 18.77 7.52
N PHE A 57 -6.13 18.62 6.22
CA PHE A 57 -7.05 17.60 5.74
C PHE A 57 -6.56 16.19 6.06
N PHE A 58 -5.28 15.86 5.80
CA PHE A 58 -4.71 14.55 6.13
C PHE A 58 -4.60 14.31 7.65
N ALA A 59 -4.31 15.35 8.43
CA ALA A 59 -4.31 15.27 9.88
C ALA A 59 -5.70 14.93 10.44
N ALA A 60 -6.76 15.48 9.84
CA ALA A 60 -8.13 15.25 10.28
C ALA A 60 -8.57 13.77 10.20
N PHE A 61 -7.95 12.97 9.33
CA PHE A 61 -8.21 11.53 9.26
C PHE A 61 -7.65 10.75 10.46
N ARG A 62 -6.65 11.27 11.18
CA ARG A 62 -5.92 10.46 12.19
C ARG A 62 -6.82 9.88 13.26
N LEU A 63 -7.68 10.68 13.88
CA LEU A 63 -8.61 10.17 14.91
C LEU A 63 -9.64 9.17 14.36
N PRO A 64 -10.37 9.50 13.27
CA PRO A 64 -11.29 8.55 12.66
C PRO A 64 -10.60 7.25 12.20
N ASP A 65 -9.39 7.34 11.62
CA ASP A 65 -8.63 6.18 11.15
C ASP A 65 -8.18 5.27 12.30
N ILE A 66 -7.73 5.82 13.45
CA ILE A 66 -7.34 5.02 14.63
C ILE A 66 -8.49 4.11 15.05
N ILE A 67 -9.69 4.67 15.20
CA ILE A 67 -10.85 3.86 15.62
C ILE A 67 -11.16 2.80 14.57
N PHE A 68 -11.17 3.19 13.30
CA PHE A 68 -11.49 2.29 12.21
C PHE A 68 -10.46 1.17 12.06
N GLU A 69 -9.18 1.50 12.00
CA GLU A 69 -8.09 0.52 11.81
C GLU A 69 -8.02 -0.46 12.98
N VAL A 70 -8.12 0.04 14.22
CA VAL A 70 -8.11 -0.80 15.42
C VAL A 70 -9.35 -1.70 15.46
N LEU A 71 -10.57 -1.16 15.31
CA LEU A 71 -11.80 -1.96 15.47
C LEU A 71 -12.07 -2.88 14.28
N VAL A 72 -11.79 -2.43 13.05
CA VAL A 72 -12.28 -3.07 11.84
C VAL A 72 -11.18 -3.83 11.11
N PHE A 73 -10.11 -3.15 10.72
CA PHE A 73 -9.07 -3.75 9.87
C PHE A 73 -8.32 -4.87 10.58
N GLY A 74 -8.05 -4.71 11.89
CA GLY A 74 -7.43 -5.73 12.70
C GLY A 74 -8.31 -6.98 12.88
N THR A 75 -9.63 -6.83 12.84
CA THR A 75 -10.59 -7.89 13.23
C THR A 75 -11.10 -8.68 12.02
N PHE A 76 -11.41 -8.03 10.89
CA PHE A 76 -12.26 -8.64 9.86
C PHE A 76 -11.55 -9.69 9.01
N SER A 77 -10.39 -9.42 8.44
CA SER A 77 -9.78 -10.35 7.49
C SER A 77 -9.22 -11.61 8.15
N SER A 78 -8.76 -11.52 9.40
CA SER A 78 -8.08 -12.62 10.10
C SER A 78 -9.00 -13.41 11.03
N ALA A 79 -9.98 -12.76 11.65
CA ALA A 79 -10.86 -13.38 12.64
C ALA A 79 -12.27 -13.67 12.10
N PHE A 80 -12.88 -12.72 11.40
CA PHE A 80 -14.26 -12.84 10.94
C PHE A 80 -14.42 -13.89 9.82
N ILE A 81 -13.65 -13.82 8.74
CA ILE A 81 -13.80 -14.69 7.56
C ILE A 81 -13.74 -16.19 7.93
N PRO A 82 -12.74 -16.68 8.72
CA PRO A 82 -12.69 -18.08 9.10
C PRO A 82 -13.90 -18.55 9.95
N VAL A 83 -14.34 -17.72 10.89
CA VAL A 83 -15.47 -18.07 11.77
C VAL A 83 -16.79 -18.03 11.01
N PHE A 84 -17.02 -17.01 10.19
CA PHE A 84 -18.19 -16.90 9.34
C PHE A 84 -18.28 -18.09 8.35
N SER A 85 -17.17 -18.47 7.74
CA SER A 85 -17.12 -19.63 6.83
C SER A 85 -17.43 -20.96 7.55
N LYS A 86 -17.02 -21.11 8.83
CA LYS A 86 -17.42 -22.26 9.67
C LYS A 86 -18.90 -22.20 10.03
N ALA A 87 -19.43 -21.00 10.35
CA ALA A 87 -20.85 -20.82 10.64
C ALA A 87 -21.75 -21.13 9.43
N LEU A 88 -21.30 -20.84 8.20
CA LEU A 88 -22.00 -21.21 6.96
C LEU A 88 -22.18 -22.74 6.83
N LYS A 89 -21.21 -23.56 7.29
CA LYS A 89 -21.34 -25.02 7.28
C LYS A 89 -22.40 -25.53 8.28
N LYS A 90 -22.70 -24.73 9.32
CA LYS A 90 -23.74 -25.05 10.31
C LYS A 90 -25.14 -24.60 9.87
N GLY A 91 -25.23 -23.80 8.79
CA GLY A 91 -26.46 -23.27 8.20
C GLY A 91 -26.42 -21.77 7.97
N ASN A 92 -27.04 -21.32 6.89
CA ASN A 92 -27.06 -19.91 6.48
C ASN A 92 -27.61 -18.98 7.57
N GLY A 93 -28.68 -19.38 8.28
CA GLY A 93 -29.27 -18.58 9.33
C GLY A 93 -28.31 -18.22 10.43
N LYS A 94 -27.48 -19.19 10.89
CA LYS A 94 -26.46 -18.99 11.92
C LYS A 94 -25.33 -18.07 11.44
N ALA A 95 -24.87 -18.24 10.21
CA ALA A 95 -23.85 -17.36 9.63
C ALA A 95 -24.31 -15.90 9.59
N TRP A 96 -25.57 -15.66 9.17
CA TRP A 96 -26.13 -14.31 9.15
C TRP A 96 -26.36 -13.71 10.55
N GLU A 97 -26.65 -14.53 11.55
CA GLU A 97 -26.72 -14.08 12.96
C GLU A 97 -25.33 -13.63 13.44
N VAL A 98 -24.28 -14.39 13.13
CA VAL A 98 -22.88 -14.00 13.45
C VAL A 98 -22.50 -12.69 12.76
N ALA A 99 -22.75 -12.56 11.45
CA ALA A 99 -22.44 -11.35 10.70
C ALA A 99 -23.19 -10.12 11.25
N GLY A 100 -24.49 -10.27 11.54
CA GLY A 100 -25.31 -9.20 12.14
C GLY A 100 -24.84 -8.81 13.54
N SER A 101 -24.49 -9.78 14.39
CA SER A 101 -23.97 -9.53 15.73
C SER A 101 -22.64 -8.78 15.71
N VAL A 102 -21.71 -9.20 14.84
CA VAL A 102 -20.40 -8.54 14.67
C VAL A 102 -20.57 -7.12 14.13
N LEU A 103 -21.47 -6.92 13.16
CA LEU A 103 -21.79 -5.59 12.64
C LEU A 103 -22.35 -4.68 13.73
N ASN A 104 -23.33 -5.15 14.51
CA ASN A 104 -23.97 -4.36 15.55
C ASN A 104 -22.98 -4.02 16.68
N ILE A 105 -22.19 -5.00 17.16
CA ILE A 105 -21.14 -4.77 18.16
C ILE A 105 -20.10 -3.79 17.64
N GLY A 106 -19.58 -4.00 16.42
CA GLY A 106 -18.61 -3.11 15.79
C GLY A 106 -19.13 -1.68 15.64
N MET A 107 -20.39 -1.51 15.22
CA MET A 107 -21.03 -0.19 15.11
C MET A 107 -21.23 0.49 16.47
N ILE A 108 -21.67 -0.24 17.49
CA ILE A 108 -21.85 0.32 18.83
C ILE A 108 -20.52 0.78 19.39
N LEU A 109 -19.48 -0.07 19.34
CA LEU A 109 -18.14 0.30 19.78
C LEU A 109 -17.62 1.51 18.98
N PHE A 110 -17.78 1.49 17.66
CA PHE A 110 -17.37 2.60 16.81
C PHE A 110 -18.05 3.89 17.21
N VAL A 111 -19.40 3.90 17.37
CA VAL A 111 -20.16 5.10 17.74
C VAL A 111 -19.73 5.61 19.11
N ILE A 112 -19.53 4.74 20.11
CA ILE A 112 -19.07 5.14 21.45
C ILE A 112 -17.70 5.83 21.34
N PHE A 113 -16.72 5.21 20.67
CA PHE A 113 -15.40 5.81 20.51
C PHE A 113 -15.43 7.07 19.64
N ALA A 114 -16.22 7.10 18.58
CA ALA A 114 -16.36 8.27 17.70
C ALA A 114 -16.99 9.46 18.45
N LEU A 115 -17.99 9.23 19.30
CA LEU A 115 -18.56 10.27 20.14
C LEU A 115 -17.55 10.78 21.17
N LEU A 116 -16.88 9.87 21.89
CA LEU A 116 -15.86 10.26 22.86
C LEU A 116 -14.73 11.06 22.20
N MET A 117 -14.13 10.53 21.13
CA MET A 117 -13.05 11.23 20.43
C MET A 117 -13.53 12.49 19.70
N GLY A 118 -14.77 12.53 19.22
CA GLY A 118 -15.36 13.71 18.58
C GLY A 118 -15.62 14.85 19.57
N ILE A 119 -16.01 14.54 20.81
CA ILE A 119 -16.17 15.52 21.88
C ILE A 119 -14.80 16.08 22.28
N PHE A 120 -13.83 15.22 22.57
CA PHE A 120 -12.48 15.57 23.00
C PHE A 120 -11.51 15.83 21.83
N ALA A 121 -11.99 15.97 20.60
CA ALA A 121 -11.15 16.11 19.41
C ALA A 121 -10.21 17.33 19.51
N LYS A 122 -10.68 18.43 20.10
CA LYS A 122 -9.86 19.68 20.27
C LYS A 122 -8.66 19.43 21.16
N GLU A 123 -8.87 18.77 22.28
CA GLU A 123 -7.83 18.43 23.26
C GLU A 123 -6.86 17.40 22.67
N ILE A 124 -7.38 16.38 22.03
CA ILE A 124 -6.57 15.31 21.43
C ILE A 124 -5.70 15.86 20.30
N TYR A 125 -6.25 16.69 19.39
CA TYR A 125 -5.43 17.33 18.35
C TYR A 125 -4.47 18.39 18.93
N GLY A 126 -4.76 18.95 20.11
CA GLY A 126 -3.81 19.75 20.87
C GLY A 126 -2.54 18.99 21.23
N ILE A 127 -2.68 17.68 21.49
CA ILE A 127 -1.56 16.74 21.79
C ILE A 127 -0.94 16.18 20.50
N PHE A 128 -1.76 15.80 19.52
CA PHE A 128 -1.28 15.11 18.29
C PHE A 128 -0.63 16.07 17.28
N ALA A 129 -1.01 17.33 17.29
CA ALA A 129 -0.50 18.35 16.36
C ALA A 129 -0.25 19.70 17.08
N PRO A 130 0.63 19.73 18.09
CA PRO A 130 0.84 20.92 18.93
C PRO A 130 1.45 22.10 18.16
N GLY A 131 2.15 21.84 17.05
CA GLY A 131 2.77 22.88 16.24
C GLY A 131 1.80 23.67 15.37
N TYR A 132 0.57 23.20 15.18
CA TYR A 132 -0.45 23.95 14.44
C TYR A 132 -1.11 25.02 15.30
N SER A 133 -1.49 26.14 14.66
CA SER A 133 -2.22 27.24 15.33
C SER A 133 -3.57 26.77 15.86
N LEU A 134 -4.17 27.52 16.78
CA LEU A 134 -5.52 27.21 17.28
C LEU A 134 -6.55 27.18 16.14
N ALA A 135 -6.48 28.15 15.22
CA ALA A 135 -7.37 28.22 14.06
C ALA A 135 -7.22 27.00 13.12
N ASP A 136 -6.00 26.53 12.90
CA ASP A 136 -5.74 25.34 12.07
C ASP A 136 -6.25 24.06 12.76
N ARG A 137 -6.06 23.94 14.07
CA ARG A 137 -6.61 22.82 14.85
C ARG A 137 -8.14 22.80 14.85
N GLU A 138 -8.79 23.96 14.88
CA GLU A 138 -10.25 24.05 14.75
C GLU A 138 -10.73 23.54 13.40
N LYS A 139 -10.06 23.88 12.29
CA LYS A 139 -10.35 23.31 10.96
C LYS A 139 -10.17 21.78 10.94
N ILE A 140 -9.08 21.27 11.55
CA ILE A 140 -8.87 19.81 11.66
C ILE A 140 -10.03 19.15 12.40
N VAL A 141 -10.45 19.70 13.55
CA VAL A 141 -11.54 19.16 14.38
C VAL A 141 -12.86 19.16 13.62
N GLU A 142 -13.18 20.24 12.89
CA GLU A 142 -14.38 20.35 12.08
C GLU A 142 -14.44 19.24 11.02
N VAL A 143 -13.37 19.08 10.24
CA VAL A 143 -13.24 18.03 9.22
C VAL A 143 -13.29 16.63 9.86
N ALA A 144 -12.58 16.40 10.97
CA ALA A 144 -12.51 15.11 11.63
C ALA A 144 -13.88 14.64 12.15
N ARG A 145 -14.68 15.56 12.72
CA ARG A 145 -16.04 15.24 13.19
C ARG A 145 -16.94 14.73 12.07
N ILE A 146 -16.79 15.27 10.87
CA ILE A 146 -17.54 14.79 9.70
C ILE A 146 -16.98 13.44 9.21
N LEU A 147 -15.66 13.27 9.24
CA LEU A 147 -15.00 12.03 8.82
C LEU A 147 -15.37 10.83 9.70
N PHE A 148 -15.74 11.01 10.96
CA PHE A 148 -16.29 9.92 11.79
C PHE A 148 -17.54 9.30 11.15
N ALA A 149 -18.42 10.11 10.56
CA ALA A 149 -19.60 9.57 9.87
C ALA A 149 -19.20 8.68 8.67
N ALA A 150 -18.20 9.11 7.89
CA ALA A 150 -17.68 8.33 6.78
C ALA A 150 -17.05 7.01 7.25
N GLN A 151 -16.28 7.04 8.35
CA GLN A 151 -15.67 5.83 8.91
C GLN A 151 -16.71 4.85 9.46
N GLY A 152 -17.82 5.33 10.02
CA GLY A 152 -18.96 4.48 10.40
C GLY A 152 -19.56 3.71 9.22
N LEU A 153 -19.67 4.35 8.05
CA LEU A 153 -20.09 3.69 6.81
C LEU A 153 -19.08 2.60 6.38
N PHE A 154 -17.78 2.84 6.59
CA PHE A 154 -16.76 1.83 6.32
C PHE A 154 -16.86 0.63 7.27
N VAL A 155 -17.17 0.82 8.56
CA VAL A 155 -17.41 -0.30 9.49
C VAL A 155 -18.46 -1.25 8.93
N MET A 156 -19.60 -0.71 8.50
CA MET A 156 -20.66 -1.51 7.87
C MET A 156 -20.18 -2.18 6.57
N SER A 157 -19.49 -1.42 5.75
CA SER A 157 -19.05 -1.86 4.44
C SER A 157 -18.02 -3.00 4.50
N TYR A 158 -17.09 -2.97 5.45
CA TYR A 158 -16.08 -4.03 5.62
C TYR A 158 -16.66 -5.34 6.16
N VAL A 159 -17.73 -5.29 6.96
CA VAL A 159 -18.47 -6.51 7.31
C VAL A 159 -19.06 -7.15 6.06
N LEU A 160 -19.68 -6.34 5.19
CA LEU A 160 -20.20 -6.86 3.91
C LEU A 160 -19.10 -7.38 3.00
N THR A 161 -17.93 -6.71 2.93
CA THR A 161 -16.73 -7.19 2.26
C THR A 161 -16.36 -8.60 2.73
N GLY A 162 -16.23 -8.79 4.05
CA GLY A 162 -15.87 -10.09 4.62
C GLY A 162 -16.90 -11.19 4.32
N VAL A 163 -18.19 -10.85 4.33
CA VAL A 163 -19.28 -11.76 3.93
C VAL A 163 -19.17 -12.13 2.45
N LEU A 164 -19.04 -11.15 1.56
CA LEU A 164 -18.97 -11.38 0.11
C LEU A 164 -17.73 -12.19 -0.28
N GLU A 165 -16.58 -11.90 0.31
CA GLU A 165 -15.34 -12.66 0.10
C GLU A 165 -15.45 -14.09 0.60
N SER A 166 -16.10 -14.32 1.76
CA SER A 166 -16.37 -15.67 2.29
C SER A 166 -17.27 -16.48 1.36
N LEU A 167 -18.17 -15.82 0.62
CA LEU A 167 -19.06 -16.40 -0.38
C LEU A 167 -18.46 -16.42 -1.79
N ARG A 168 -17.15 -16.11 -1.95
CA ARG A 168 -16.40 -16.07 -3.21
C ARG A 168 -16.87 -15.02 -4.22
N HIS A 169 -17.53 -13.96 -3.77
CA HIS A 169 -17.90 -12.80 -4.59
C HIS A 169 -16.86 -11.68 -4.43
N PHE A 170 -15.79 -11.72 -5.22
CA PHE A 170 -14.65 -10.80 -5.05
C PHE A 170 -14.76 -9.52 -5.89
N LEU A 171 -15.53 -9.51 -6.98
CA LEU A 171 -15.60 -8.35 -7.88
C LEU A 171 -16.16 -7.11 -7.19
N ILE A 172 -17.31 -7.25 -6.52
CA ILE A 172 -18.02 -6.10 -5.89
C ILE A 172 -17.18 -5.47 -4.77
N PRO A 173 -16.61 -6.23 -3.81
CA PRO A 173 -15.66 -5.69 -2.84
C PRO A 173 -14.44 -5.01 -3.47
N SER A 174 -13.94 -5.55 -4.60
CA SER A 174 -12.79 -4.95 -5.30
C SER A 174 -13.11 -3.65 -6.04
N LEU A 175 -14.37 -3.43 -6.42
CA LEU A 175 -14.86 -2.18 -7.03
C LEU A 175 -15.07 -1.07 -5.99
N ALA A 176 -15.39 -1.41 -4.76
CA ALA A 176 -15.77 -0.46 -3.73
C ALA A 176 -14.68 0.62 -3.45
N PRO A 177 -13.36 0.30 -3.35
CA PRO A 177 -12.31 1.31 -3.20
C PRO A 177 -12.17 2.28 -4.39
N LEU A 178 -12.59 1.87 -5.60
CA LEU A 178 -12.61 2.76 -6.75
C LEU A 178 -13.67 3.86 -6.57
N LEU A 179 -14.87 3.48 -6.12
CA LEU A 179 -15.97 4.42 -5.86
C LEU A 179 -15.61 5.38 -4.72
N TYR A 180 -14.87 4.92 -3.72
CA TYR A 180 -14.34 5.79 -2.67
C TYR A 180 -13.43 6.89 -3.23
N ASN A 181 -12.45 6.53 -4.06
CA ASN A 181 -11.57 7.50 -4.70
C ASN A 181 -12.34 8.46 -5.61
N LEU A 182 -13.30 7.95 -6.40
CA LEU A 182 -14.17 8.76 -7.27
C LEU A 182 -15.01 9.75 -6.45
N GLY A 183 -15.57 9.32 -5.33
CA GLY A 183 -16.34 10.20 -4.45
C GLY A 183 -15.54 11.41 -3.98
N ILE A 184 -14.28 11.21 -3.56
CA ILE A 184 -13.39 12.31 -3.14
C ILE A 184 -13.05 13.21 -4.33
N ILE A 185 -12.75 12.66 -5.50
CA ILE A 185 -12.46 13.44 -6.71
C ILE A 185 -13.66 14.32 -7.06
N ILE A 186 -14.85 13.74 -7.13
CA ILE A 186 -16.09 14.44 -7.45
C ILE A 186 -16.39 15.54 -6.41
N GLY A 187 -16.30 15.20 -5.12
CA GLY A 187 -16.51 16.17 -4.05
C GLY A 187 -15.53 17.33 -4.08
N THR A 188 -14.24 17.04 -4.37
CA THR A 188 -13.22 18.08 -4.54
C THR A 188 -13.54 19.00 -5.72
N ILE A 189 -13.86 18.45 -6.90
CA ILE A 189 -14.11 19.26 -8.11
C ILE A 189 -15.36 20.11 -7.96
N LEU A 190 -16.44 19.54 -7.40
CA LEU A 190 -17.74 20.23 -7.35
C LEU A 190 -17.83 21.24 -6.21
N PHE A 191 -17.27 20.94 -5.05
CA PHE A 191 -17.57 21.72 -3.85
C PHE A 191 -16.40 22.56 -3.31
N SER A 192 -15.13 22.27 -3.69
CA SER A 192 -13.97 22.94 -3.09
C SER A 192 -13.93 24.45 -3.31
N LYS A 193 -14.42 24.94 -4.46
CA LYS A 193 -14.44 26.39 -4.75
C LYS A 193 -15.26 27.20 -3.75
N ASN A 194 -16.37 26.64 -3.26
CA ASN A 194 -17.30 27.32 -2.37
C ASN A 194 -17.12 26.91 -0.90
N MET A 195 -16.62 25.71 -0.64
CA MET A 195 -16.60 25.10 0.68
C MET A 195 -15.19 24.71 1.18
N ASN A 196 -14.15 25.10 0.47
CA ASN A 196 -12.74 24.80 0.83
C ASN A 196 -12.57 23.30 1.18
N LEU A 197 -11.95 22.97 2.32
CA LEU A 197 -11.69 21.60 2.78
C LEU A 197 -12.96 20.77 3.02
N MET A 198 -14.12 21.40 3.16
CA MET A 198 -15.39 20.68 3.23
C MET A 198 -15.75 20.00 1.91
N GLY A 199 -15.28 20.52 0.76
CA GLY A 199 -15.51 19.89 -0.54
C GLY A 199 -15.00 18.45 -0.60
N PRO A 200 -13.71 18.19 -0.43
CA PRO A 200 -13.19 16.83 -0.37
C PRO A 200 -13.75 16.03 0.82
N THR A 201 -14.08 16.66 1.96
CA THR A 201 -14.69 15.99 3.13
C THR A 201 -16.06 15.41 2.79
N ILE A 202 -16.92 16.17 2.11
CA ILE A 202 -18.19 15.68 1.56
C ILE A 202 -17.93 14.57 0.55
N GLY A 203 -16.89 14.73 -0.28
CA GLY A 203 -16.44 13.70 -1.22
C GLY A 203 -16.09 12.37 -0.53
N VAL A 204 -15.49 12.42 0.66
CA VAL A 204 -15.22 11.24 1.48
C VAL A 204 -16.53 10.55 1.90
N ILE A 205 -17.54 11.31 2.32
CA ILE A 205 -18.85 10.74 2.69
C ILE A 205 -19.53 10.10 1.46
N ILE A 206 -19.53 10.80 0.31
CA ILE A 206 -20.08 10.27 -0.94
C ILE A 206 -19.36 8.97 -1.31
N GLY A 207 -18.03 8.96 -1.21
CA GLY A 207 -17.21 7.80 -1.49
C GLY A 207 -17.45 6.64 -0.55
N ALA A 208 -17.52 6.88 0.76
CA ALA A 208 -17.82 5.88 1.78
C ALA A 208 -19.24 5.31 1.63
N SER A 209 -20.21 6.17 1.35
CA SER A 209 -21.58 5.76 1.04
C SER A 209 -21.62 4.87 -0.20
N SER A 210 -20.95 5.27 -1.27
CA SER A 210 -20.88 4.48 -2.51
C SER A 210 -20.17 3.14 -2.30
N HIS A 211 -19.10 3.12 -1.47
CA HIS A 211 -18.37 1.92 -1.09
C HIS A 211 -19.27 0.91 -0.35
N PHE A 212 -20.15 1.40 0.52
CA PHE A 212 -21.14 0.59 1.22
C PHE A 212 -22.29 0.16 0.29
N LEU A 213 -22.90 1.12 -0.43
CA LEU A 213 -24.09 0.91 -1.23
C LEU A 213 -23.88 -0.06 -2.40
N ILE A 214 -22.69 -0.11 -3.00
CA ILE A 214 -22.42 -1.07 -4.08
C ILE A 214 -22.45 -2.53 -3.58
N GLN A 215 -22.10 -2.77 -2.32
CA GLN A 215 -22.03 -4.09 -1.72
C GLN A 215 -23.36 -4.57 -1.18
N LEU A 216 -24.19 -3.64 -0.67
CA LEU A 216 -25.44 -3.94 0.02
C LEU A 216 -26.43 -4.77 -0.81
N PRO A 217 -26.74 -4.45 -2.09
CA PRO A 217 -27.69 -5.23 -2.89
C PRO A 217 -27.28 -6.68 -3.07
N MET A 218 -25.98 -6.93 -3.26
CA MET A 218 -25.48 -8.29 -3.42
C MET A 218 -25.52 -9.06 -2.11
N ALA A 219 -25.15 -8.45 -1.01
CA ALA A 219 -25.26 -9.06 0.31
C ALA A 219 -26.72 -9.41 0.65
N MET A 220 -27.67 -8.51 0.35
CA MET A 220 -29.10 -8.76 0.55
C MET A 220 -29.61 -9.90 -0.33
N LYS A 221 -29.19 -9.96 -1.58
CA LYS A 221 -29.53 -11.07 -2.50
C LYS A 221 -29.03 -12.42 -1.99
N LEU A 222 -27.87 -12.43 -1.32
CA LEU A 222 -27.29 -13.62 -0.72
C LEU A 222 -27.91 -13.99 0.63
N GLY A 223 -28.89 -13.21 1.12
CA GLY A 223 -29.64 -13.49 2.33
C GLY A 223 -29.28 -12.63 3.55
N PHE A 224 -28.38 -11.65 3.40
CA PHE A 224 -28.12 -10.69 4.46
C PHE A 224 -29.38 -9.86 4.76
N ARG A 225 -29.77 -9.84 6.02
CA ARG A 225 -30.83 -8.95 6.53
C ARG A 225 -30.32 -8.26 7.77
N PHE A 226 -30.36 -6.96 7.78
CA PHE A 226 -30.04 -6.19 8.96
C PHE A 226 -31.05 -6.51 10.08
N LYS A 227 -30.57 -7.03 11.20
CA LYS A 227 -31.36 -7.28 12.42
C LYS A 227 -30.66 -6.59 13.58
N PRO A 228 -31.33 -5.69 14.30
CA PRO A 228 -30.74 -4.99 15.46
C PRO A 228 -30.72 -5.92 16.70
N LYS A 229 -30.21 -7.14 16.54
CA LYS A 229 -30.05 -8.12 17.63
C LYS A 229 -28.56 -8.40 17.80
N ILE A 230 -28.12 -8.41 19.04
CA ILE A 230 -26.77 -8.82 19.44
C ILE A 230 -26.88 -10.18 20.11
N ARG A 231 -26.16 -11.15 19.56
CA ARG A 231 -26.01 -12.47 20.13
C ARG A 231 -24.53 -12.73 20.34
N VAL A 232 -24.09 -12.77 21.58
CA VAL A 232 -22.71 -13.06 21.92
C VAL A 232 -22.59 -14.58 22.17
N ASP A 233 -22.62 -15.35 21.09
CA ASP A 233 -22.40 -16.80 21.11
C ASP A 233 -20.89 -17.14 21.05
N GLU A 234 -20.58 -18.44 21.09
CA GLU A 234 -19.19 -18.92 21.05
C GLU A 234 -18.45 -18.53 19.74
N ASP A 235 -19.17 -18.42 18.62
CA ASP A 235 -18.60 -17.99 17.35
C ASP A 235 -18.17 -16.50 17.43
N VAL A 236 -19.01 -15.62 18.01
CA VAL A 236 -18.70 -14.19 18.23
C VAL A 236 -17.58 -14.01 19.25
N LYS A 237 -17.59 -14.77 20.38
CA LYS A 237 -16.49 -14.76 21.36
C LYS A 237 -15.17 -15.19 20.73
N THR A 238 -15.20 -16.18 19.85
CA THR A 238 -14.02 -16.65 19.12
C THR A 238 -13.44 -15.55 18.23
N ILE A 239 -14.30 -14.78 17.52
CA ILE A 239 -13.86 -13.61 16.75
C ILE A 239 -13.14 -12.60 17.65
N GLY A 240 -13.72 -12.27 18.81
CA GLY A 240 -13.11 -11.36 19.78
C GLY A 240 -11.74 -11.83 20.29
N LYS A 241 -11.62 -13.13 20.65
CA LYS A 241 -10.35 -13.72 21.09
C LYS A 241 -9.26 -13.69 20.01
N LEU A 242 -9.64 -13.96 18.75
CA LEU A 242 -8.71 -13.93 17.61
C LEU A 242 -8.32 -12.50 17.23
N ALA A 243 -9.21 -11.53 17.45
CA ALA A 243 -8.97 -10.12 17.15
C ALA A 243 -7.99 -9.47 18.14
N LEU A 244 -8.07 -9.81 19.42
CA LEU A 244 -7.34 -9.09 20.49
C LEU A 244 -5.82 -8.96 20.27
N PRO A 245 -5.06 -10.02 19.92
CA PRO A 245 -3.64 -9.86 19.61
C PRO A 245 -3.37 -8.93 18.42
N ARG A 246 -4.25 -8.95 17.43
CA ARG A 246 -4.14 -8.13 16.22
C ARG A 246 -4.43 -6.66 16.51
N LEU A 247 -5.37 -6.38 17.44
CA LEU A 247 -5.66 -5.01 17.89
C LEU A 247 -4.43 -4.34 18.49
N LEU A 248 -3.63 -5.06 19.26
CA LEU A 248 -2.39 -4.53 19.84
C LEU A 248 -1.38 -4.18 18.75
N GLU A 249 -1.15 -5.06 17.78
CA GLU A 249 -0.23 -4.79 16.65
C GLU A 249 -0.65 -3.55 15.85
N VAL A 250 -1.93 -3.47 15.49
CA VAL A 250 -2.48 -2.32 14.74
C VAL A 250 -2.39 -1.05 15.58
N GLY A 251 -2.68 -1.13 16.90
CA GLY A 251 -2.57 0.00 17.82
C GLY A 251 -1.16 0.61 17.83
N PHE A 252 -0.10 -0.22 17.87
CA PHE A 252 1.28 0.28 17.79
C PHE A 252 1.59 0.94 16.44
N LEU A 253 1.07 0.42 15.33
CA LEU A 253 1.23 1.03 14.01
C LEU A 253 0.53 2.41 13.95
N GLU A 254 -0.64 2.55 14.56
CA GLU A 254 -1.34 3.84 14.61
C GLU A 254 -0.62 4.87 15.50
N ILE A 255 0.02 4.44 16.60
CA ILE A 255 0.88 5.30 17.41
C ILE A 255 2.01 5.90 16.56
N SER A 256 2.67 5.10 15.71
CA SER A 256 3.73 5.61 14.81
C SER A 256 3.21 6.73 13.91
N LYS A 257 2.03 6.57 13.32
CA LYS A 257 1.42 7.58 12.45
C LYS A 257 1.03 8.88 13.21
N VAL A 258 0.66 8.75 14.48
CA VAL A 258 0.42 9.92 15.36
C VAL A 258 1.72 10.65 15.63
N VAL A 259 2.80 9.93 15.90
CA VAL A 259 4.13 10.52 16.11
C VAL A 259 4.63 11.24 14.87
N GLU A 260 4.41 10.66 13.68
CA GLU A 260 4.71 11.31 12.38
C GLU A 260 3.96 12.65 12.23
N LEU A 261 2.66 12.70 12.57
CA LEU A 261 1.86 13.93 12.58
C LEU A 261 2.41 14.92 13.61
N PHE A 262 2.70 14.45 14.82
CA PHE A 262 3.22 15.28 15.92
C PHE A 262 4.48 16.02 15.48
N PHE A 263 5.50 15.30 15.03
CA PHE A 263 6.77 15.93 14.61
C PHE A 263 6.61 16.77 13.33
N SER A 264 5.82 16.32 12.36
CA SER A 264 5.55 17.10 11.15
C SER A 264 4.90 18.44 11.48
N SER A 265 3.97 18.48 12.44
CA SER A 265 3.31 19.72 12.85
C SER A 265 4.27 20.75 13.46
N LEU A 266 5.32 20.27 14.14
CA LEU A 266 6.34 21.15 14.77
C LEU A 266 7.27 21.80 13.74
N LEU A 267 7.37 21.28 12.52
CA LEU A 267 8.28 21.78 11.49
C LEU A 267 7.64 22.91 10.66
N SER A 268 6.55 22.60 9.97
CA SER A 268 5.76 23.58 9.22
C SER A 268 4.36 23.06 8.98
N ILE A 269 3.42 23.98 8.65
CA ILE A 269 2.04 23.61 8.32
C ILE A 269 1.96 22.64 7.14
N ALA A 270 2.89 22.69 6.19
CA ALA A 270 2.91 21.88 4.98
C ALA A 270 3.65 20.53 5.14
N SER A 271 4.42 20.35 6.20
CA SER A 271 5.33 19.21 6.39
C SER A 271 4.61 17.86 6.34
N TYR A 272 3.43 17.77 6.94
CA TYR A 272 2.68 16.52 6.95
C TYR A 272 2.15 16.11 5.57
N ALA A 273 1.83 17.09 4.70
CA ALA A 273 1.47 16.81 3.31
C ALA A 273 2.69 16.31 2.51
N TYR A 274 3.88 16.94 2.68
CA TYR A 274 5.10 16.49 2.04
C TYR A 274 5.45 15.04 2.41
N PHE A 275 5.35 14.73 3.71
CA PHE A 275 5.56 13.38 4.23
C PHE A 275 4.56 12.38 3.62
N THR A 276 3.27 12.72 3.64
CA THR A 276 2.18 11.87 3.14
C THR A 276 2.32 11.60 1.64
N PHE A 277 2.67 12.61 0.84
CA PHE A 277 2.88 12.46 -0.60
C PHE A 277 4.10 11.59 -0.92
N GLY A 278 5.23 11.83 -0.24
CA GLY A 278 6.43 11.01 -0.39
C GLY A 278 6.18 9.55 -0.01
N ASN A 279 5.51 9.32 1.12
CA ASN A 279 5.14 7.99 1.59
C ASN A 279 4.20 7.26 0.61
N THR A 280 3.21 7.96 0.04
CA THR A 280 2.31 7.36 -0.95
C THR A 280 3.05 6.83 -2.17
N LEU A 281 4.01 7.59 -2.70
CA LEU A 281 4.77 7.18 -3.88
C LEU A 281 5.69 5.98 -3.59
N GLN A 282 6.35 5.95 -2.44
CA GLN A 282 7.24 4.84 -2.09
C GLN A 282 6.47 3.54 -1.78
N LEU A 283 5.23 3.62 -1.30
CA LEU A 283 4.39 2.45 -1.05
C LEU A 283 3.96 1.72 -2.34
N LEU A 284 4.02 2.37 -3.52
CA LEU A 284 3.68 1.71 -4.79
C LEU A 284 4.62 0.54 -5.10
N PRO A 285 5.96 0.72 -5.18
CA PRO A 285 6.86 -0.41 -5.41
C PRO A 285 6.90 -1.42 -4.26
N VAL A 286 6.76 -0.98 -3.00
CA VAL A 286 6.67 -1.89 -1.85
C VAL A 286 5.45 -2.80 -1.99
N GLY A 287 4.30 -2.26 -2.36
CA GLY A 287 3.10 -3.04 -2.61
C GLY A 287 3.23 -3.97 -3.82
N LEU A 288 3.79 -3.45 -4.92
CA LEU A 288 3.90 -4.20 -6.18
C LEU A 288 4.87 -5.40 -6.04
N PHE A 289 6.04 -5.21 -5.47
CA PHE A 289 7.06 -6.27 -5.37
C PHE A 289 7.00 -6.98 -4.02
N GLY A 290 7.02 -6.24 -2.91
CA GLY A 290 7.10 -6.82 -1.57
C GLY A 290 5.89 -7.67 -1.24
N THR A 291 4.70 -7.08 -1.26
CA THR A 291 3.49 -7.82 -0.85
C THR A 291 3.09 -8.89 -1.86
N SER A 292 3.31 -8.68 -3.15
CA SER A 292 2.95 -9.65 -4.19
C SER A 292 3.82 -10.89 -4.14
N ILE A 293 5.16 -10.72 -4.12
CA ILE A 293 6.11 -11.85 -4.00
C ILE A 293 5.88 -12.59 -2.69
N ALA A 294 5.71 -11.85 -1.59
CA ALA A 294 5.51 -12.45 -0.28
C ALA A 294 4.18 -13.25 -0.18
N LYS A 295 3.09 -12.79 -0.82
CA LYS A 295 1.83 -13.53 -0.91
C LYS A 295 1.98 -14.80 -1.77
N ALA A 296 2.70 -14.71 -2.87
CA ALA A 296 2.93 -15.84 -3.77
C ALA A 296 3.85 -16.91 -3.15
N ALA A 297 4.85 -16.49 -2.37
CA ALA A 297 5.80 -17.40 -1.73
C ALA A 297 5.21 -18.16 -0.51
N LEU A 298 4.25 -17.56 0.22
CA LEU A 298 3.73 -18.09 1.47
C LEU A 298 3.22 -19.55 1.38
N PRO A 299 2.38 -19.95 0.39
CA PRO A 299 1.90 -21.32 0.31
C PRO A 299 3.02 -22.35 0.11
N THR A 300 4.04 -21.99 -0.69
CA THR A 300 5.19 -22.86 -0.94
C THR A 300 6.08 -22.93 0.30
N LEU A 301 6.37 -21.81 0.95
CA LEU A 301 7.11 -21.78 2.22
C LEU A 301 6.42 -22.59 3.31
N SER A 302 5.08 -22.51 3.43
CA SER A 302 4.32 -23.27 4.41
C SER A 302 4.35 -24.78 4.14
N ARG A 303 4.29 -25.18 2.85
CA ARG A 303 4.39 -26.58 2.46
C ARG A 303 5.80 -27.14 2.73
N ASP A 304 6.81 -26.33 2.49
CA ASP A 304 8.22 -26.72 2.61
C ASP A 304 8.77 -26.46 4.04
N ALA A 305 7.91 -26.11 5.02
CA ALA A 305 8.32 -25.70 6.37
C ALA A 305 9.18 -26.74 7.10
N ASP A 306 8.86 -28.03 6.93
CA ASP A 306 9.60 -29.14 7.55
C ASP A 306 10.84 -29.54 6.73
N ASN A 307 10.95 -29.15 5.46
CA ASN A 307 12.11 -29.40 4.61
C ASN A 307 12.98 -28.14 4.49
N ARG A 308 13.98 -28.09 5.36
CA ARG A 308 14.87 -26.92 5.46
C ARG A 308 15.56 -26.54 4.16
N GLU A 309 15.98 -27.49 3.35
CA GLU A 309 16.68 -27.23 2.08
C GLU A 309 15.73 -26.57 1.06
N MET A 310 14.53 -27.13 0.89
CA MET A 310 13.52 -26.58 0.00
C MET A 310 13.02 -25.21 0.49
N PHE A 311 12.80 -25.07 1.79
CA PHE A 311 12.42 -23.79 2.41
C PHE A 311 13.49 -22.71 2.14
N ASN A 312 14.77 -23.02 2.37
CA ASN A 312 15.89 -22.13 2.09
C ASN A 312 15.92 -21.71 0.62
N LYS A 313 15.80 -22.67 -0.29
CA LYS A 313 15.80 -22.43 -1.74
C LYS A 313 14.67 -21.51 -2.16
N THR A 314 13.45 -21.78 -1.68
CA THR A 314 12.26 -20.97 -1.98
C THR A 314 12.41 -19.54 -1.43
N LEU A 315 12.84 -19.39 -0.17
CA LEU A 315 13.03 -18.10 0.46
C LEU A 315 14.11 -17.26 -0.23
N LEU A 316 15.29 -17.85 -0.50
CA LEU A 316 16.39 -17.17 -1.17
C LEU A 316 16.02 -16.73 -2.58
N SER A 317 15.41 -17.62 -3.35
CA SER A 317 14.94 -17.28 -4.70
C SER A 317 13.96 -16.10 -4.67
N SER A 318 13.01 -16.10 -3.71
CA SER A 318 12.04 -15.02 -3.54
C SER A 318 12.70 -13.72 -3.09
N LEU A 319 13.66 -13.76 -2.15
CA LEU A 319 14.42 -12.58 -1.71
C LEU A 319 15.27 -11.99 -2.84
N ASN A 320 15.98 -12.84 -3.58
CA ASN A 320 16.81 -12.39 -4.69
C ASN A 320 15.98 -11.74 -5.80
N GLN A 321 14.82 -12.33 -6.16
CA GLN A 321 13.89 -11.74 -7.13
C GLN A 321 13.35 -10.40 -6.64
N LEU A 322 12.99 -10.30 -5.34
CA LEU A 322 12.51 -9.07 -4.73
C LEU A 322 13.59 -7.97 -4.80
N ILE A 323 14.83 -8.29 -4.42
CA ILE A 323 15.97 -7.37 -4.46
C ILE A 323 16.23 -6.91 -5.90
N PHE A 324 16.27 -7.85 -6.85
CA PHE A 324 16.51 -7.58 -8.26
C PHE A 324 15.47 -6.62 -8.87
N LEU A 325 14.21 -6.70 -8.44
CA LEU A 325 13.14 -5.83 -8.95
C LEU A 325 13.01 -4.52 -8.16
N ALA A 326 13.12 -4.54 -6.84
CA ALA A 326 12.88 -3.38 -6.00
C ALA A 326 14.06 -2.40 -5.97
N LEU A 327 15.30 -2.88 -6.04
CA LEU A 327 16.50 -2.06 -5.92
C LEU A 327 16.66 -1.05 -7.06
N PRO A 328 16.53 -1.40 -8.36
CA PRO A 328 16.57 -0.41 -9.43
C PRO A 328 15.45 0.63 -9.30
N VAL A 329 14.25 0.23 -8.86
CA VAL A 329 13.15 1.18 -8.65
C VAL A 329 13.46 2.15 -7.50
N SER A 330 14.13 1.70 -6.42
CA SER A 330 14.65 2.59 -5.37
C SER A 330 15.57 3.67 -5.94
N VAL A 331 16.56 3.27 -6.73
CA VAL A 331 17.49 4.22 -7.37
C VAL A 331 16.77 5.14 -8.35
N PHE A 332 15.83 4.62 -9.14
CA PHE A 332 15.04 5.41 -10.09
C PHE A 332 14.20 6.47 -9.38
N LEU A 333 13.57 6.13 -8.25
CA LEU A 333 12.81 7.10 -7.44
C LEU A 333 13.73 8.20 -6.88
N ILE A 334 14.97 7.89 -6.51
CA ILE A 334 15.94 8.88 -6.03
C ILE A 334 16.32 9.84 -7.17
N ILE A 335 16.66 9.32 -8.34
CA ILE A 335 17.11 10.12 -9.48
C ILE A 335 15.94 10.93 -10.07
N LEU A 336 14.79 10.30 -10.25
CA LEU A 336 13.61 10.90 -10.86
C LEU A 336 12.66 11.58 -9.82
N ARG A 337 13.09 11.78 -8.58
CA ARG A 337 12.23 12.33 -7.51
C ARG A 337 11.48 13.60 -7.92
N VAL A 338 12.18 14.57 -8.48
CA VAL A 338 11.57 15.84 -8.91
C VAL A 338 10.64 15.65 -10.10
N PRO A 339 11.06 15.03 -11.22
CA PRO A 339 10.15 14.69 -12.32
C PRO A 339 8.91 13.93 -11.89
N VAL A 340 9.05 12.88 -11.08
CA VAL A 340 7.92 12.05 -10.63
C VAL A 340 6.94 12.88 -9.80
N ILE A 341 7.42 13.67 -8.85
CA ILE A 341 6.57 14.52 -8.02
C ILE A 341 5.86 15.58 -8.85
N ARG A 342 6.56 16.23 -9.78
CA ARG A 342 5.95 17.20 -10.70
C ARG A 342 4.90 16.57 -11.60
N LEU A 343 5.13 15.37 -12.13
CA LEU A 343 4.16 14.65 -12.94
C LEU A 343 2.91 14.24 -12.14
N VAL A 344 3.10 13.80 -10.90
CA VAL A 344 1.99 13.32 -10.07
C VAL A 344 1.26 14.45 -9.37
N TYR A 345 1.96 15.38 -8.73
CA TYR A 345 1.38 16.42 -7.87
C TYR A 345 1.55 17.85 -8.41
N GLY A 346 2.43 18.05 -9.42
CA GLY A 346 2.77 19.37 -9.92
C GLY A 346 1.56 20.08 -10.54
N THR A 347 1.16 21.17 -9.89
CA THR A 347 0.09 22.09 -10.31
C THR A 347 0.57 23.52 -10.07
N GLU A 348 -0.21 24.53 -10.41
CA GLU A 348 0.12 25.93 -10.15
C GLU A 348 0.19 26.22 -8.63
N ILE A 349 -0.66 25.57 -7.84
CA ILE A 349 -0.75 25.72 -6.39
C ILE A 349 0.36 24.93 -5.67
N PHE A 350 0.78 23.80 -6.24
CA PHE A 350 1.86 22.99 -5.69
C PHE A 350 3.22 23.57 -6.09
N SER A 351 3.79 24.42 -5.23
CA SER A 351 4.98 25.21 -5.49
C SER A 351 6.24 24.39 -5.80
N TRP A 352 7.28 25.06 -6.27
CA TRP A 352 8.59 24.43 -6.47
C TRP A 352 9.20 23.96 -5.14
N GLU A 353 9.06 24.75 -4.08
CA GLU A 353 9.49 24.36 -2.75
C GLU A 353 8.81 23.06 -2.28
N ALA A 354 7.48 22.98 -2.42
CA ALA A 354 6.73 21.77 -2.12
C ALA A 354 7.24 20.56 -2.91
N THR A 355 7.60 20.76 -4.18
CA THR A 355 8.20 19.73 -5.03
C THR A 355 9.55 19.25 -4.47
N VAL A 356 10.41 20.17 -4.06
CA VAL A 356 11.75 19.87 -3.53
C VAL A 356 11.65 19.16 -2.19
N GLN A 357 10.83 19.68 -1.28
CA GLN A 357 10.64 19.09 0.05
C GLN A 357 10.03 17.67 -0.03
N THR A 358 8.99 17.49 -0.82
CA THR A 358 8.44 16.16 -1.09
C THR A 358 9.49 15.24 -1.76
N GLY A 359 10.37 15.81 -2.60
CA GLY A 359 11.48 15.11 -3.25
C GLY A 359 12.51 14.58 -2.27
N TYR A 360 12.86 15.34 -1.25
CA TYR A 360 13.76 14.89 -0.19
C TYR A 360 13.11 13.77 0.63
N VAL A 361 11.84 13.91 1.01
CA VAL A 361 11.07 12.87 1.69
C VAL A 361 11.04 11.58 0.85
N LEU A 362 10.69 11.68 -0.44
CA LEU A 362 10.66 10.52 -1.35
C LEU A 362 12.04 9.86 -1.46
N SER A 363 13.12 10.65 -1.56
CA SER A 363 14.47 10.10 -1.64
C SER A 363 14.87 9.34 -0.38
N ALA A 364 14.54 9.89 0.79
CA ALA A 364 14.81 9.24 2.06
C ALA A 364 14.05 7.91 2.18
N PHE A 365 12.78 7.88 1.83
CA PHE A 365 11.99 6.65 1.79
C PHE A 365 12.48 5.65 0.73
N ALA A 366 12.89 6.12 -0.46
CA ALA A 366 13.28 5.27 -1.58
C ALA A 366 14.45 4.35 -1.24
N VAL A 367 15.39 4.79 -0.39
CA VAL A 367 16.48 3.93 0.13
C VAL A 367 15.91 2.74 0.91
N GLY A 368 14.80 2.92 1.61
CA GLY A 368 14.12 1.90 2.43
C GLY A 368 13.25 0.91 1.66
N VAL A 369 12.88 1.18 0.41
CA VAL A 369 11.88 0.39 -0.36
C VAL A 369 12.22 -1.10 -0.41
N VAL A 370 13.47 -1.46 -0.67
CA VAL A 370 13.92 -2.86 -0.73
C VAL A 370 13.74 -3.56 0.60
N PHE A 371 14.10 -2.88 1.69
CA PHE A 371 14.04 -3.41 3.05
C PHE A 371 12.58 -3.57 3.52
N GLN A 372 11.73 -2.59 3.24
CA GLN A 372 10.29 -2.69 3.52
C GLN A 372 9.63 -3.85 2.73
N ALA A 373 10.02 -4.01 1.48
CA ALA A 373 9.56 -5.13 0.67
C ALA A 373 10.04 -6.47 1.27
N ALA A 374 11.30 -6.55 1.72
CA ALA A 374 11.86 -7.72 2.37
C ALA A 374 11.16 -8.05 3.70
N ILE A 375 10.81 -7.05 4.52
CA ILE A 375 10.04 -7.24 5.77
C ILE A 375 8.75 -8.02 5.48
N SER A 376 8.04 -7.69 4.40
CA SER A 376 6.80 -8.36 4.02
C SER A 376 6.99 -9.86 3.73
N LEU A 377 8.11 -10.25 3.13
CA LEU A 377 8.44 -11.64 2.82
C LEU A 377 8.97 -12.37 4.05
N LEU A 378 9.90 -11.75 4.79
CA LEU A 378 10.52 -12.34 5.98
C LEU A 378 9.49 -12.61 7.09
N SER A 379 8.56 -11.69 7.32
CA SER A 379 7.47 -11.92 8.28
C SER A 379 6.63 -13.14 7.90
N ARG A 380 6.33 -13.33 6.61
CA ARG A 380 5.61 -14.53 6.15
C ARG A 380 6.43 -15.81 6.23
N ALA A 381 7.74 -15.72 6.09
CA ALA A 381 8.62 -16.87 6.32
C ALA A 381 8.56 -17.34 7.79
N PHE A 382 8.49 -16.40 8.77
CA PHE A 382 8.22 -16.75 10.17
C PHE A 382 6.82 -17.35 10.35
N TYR A 383 5.80 -16.80 9.70
CA TYR A 383 4.43 -17.34 9.80
C TYR A 383 4.34 -18.76 9.23
N ALA A 384 5.07 -19.06 8.15
CA ALA A 384 5.17 -20.40 7.59
C ALA A 384 5.81 -21.40 8.58
N GLN A 385 6.70 -20.91 9.47
CA GLN A 385 7.29 -21.68 10.58
C GLN A 385 6.44 -21.62 11.86
N SER A 386 5.18 -21.17 11.78
CA SER A 386 4.26 -21.01 12.92
C SER A 386 4.77 -20.05 14.01
N ASP A 387 5.78 -19.23 13.73
CA ASP A 387 6.32 -18.21 14.64
C ASP A 387 5.73 -16.83 14.33
N THR A 388 4.60 -16.51 14.95
CA THR A 388 3.96 -15.19 14.82
C THR A 388 4.50 -14.16 15.81
N LYS A 389 5.10 -14.61 16.91
CA LYS A 389 5.57 -13.73 18.01
C LYS A 389 6.81 -12.93 17.62
N THR A 390 7.78 -13.58 16.99
CA THR A 390 9.07 -12.95 16.64
C THR A 390 8.90 -11.73 15.74
N PRO A 391 8.15 -11.77 14.61
CA PRO A 391 7.92 -10.58 13.78
C PRO A 391 7.22 -9.44 14.52
N VAL A 392 6.23 -9.74 15.35
CA VAL A 392 5.49 -8.73 16.11
C VAL A 392 6.39 -8.02 17.12
N VAL A 393 7.19 -8.75 17.89
CA VAL A 393 8.13 -8.15 18.84
C VAL A 393 9.15 -7.26 18.13
N ILE A 394 9.72 -7.73 17.01
CA ILE A 394 10.66 -6.94 16.22
C ILE A 394 9.98 -5.69 15.65
N SER A 395 8.75 -5.78 15.17
CA SER A 395 8.00 -4.62 14.67
C SER A 395 7.79 -3.57 15.76
N ILE A 396 7.35 -3.98 16.95
CA ILE A 396 7.14 -3.06 18.08
C ILE A 396 8.45 -2.40 18.51
N THR A 397 9.52 -3.18 18.68
CA THR A 397 10.83 -2.61 19.05
C THR A 397 11.38 -1.67 17.98
N THR A 398 11.14 -1.96 16.70
CA THR A 398 11.51 -1.08 15.60
C THR A 398 10.72 0.23 15.64
N ILE A 399 9.40 0.18 15.86
CA ILE A 399 8.56 1.38 15.98
C ILE A 399 9.08 2.28 17.12
N LEU A 400 9.38 1.71 18.28
CA LEU A 400 9.95 2.47 19.40
C LEU A 400 11.31 3.09 19.02
N SER A 401 12.16 2.35 18.29
CA SER A 401 13.44 2.87 17.81
C SER A 401 13.25 4.00 16.78
N ILE A 402 12.25 3.91 15.89
CA ILE A 402 11.92 4.99 14.94
C ILE A 402 11.50 6.25 15.71
N ILE A 403 10.64 6.12 16.71
CA ILE A 403 10.22 7.25 17.55
C ILE A 403 11.43 7.94 18.20
N LEU A 404 12.38 7.18 18.73
CA LEU A 404 13.62 7.73 19.30
C LEU A 404 14.47 8.43 18.24
N MET A 405 14.57 7.86 17.03
CA MET A 405 15.27 8.49 15.92
C MET A 405 14.54 9.75 15.42
N ASP A 406 13.22 9.80 15.41
CA ASP A 406 12.45 10.99 15.09
C ASP A 406 12.76 12.13 16.06
N ILE A 407 12.81 11.85 17.37
CA ILE A 407 13.23 12.82 18.39
C ILE A 407 14.65 13.30 18.08
N PHE A 408 15.57 12.39 17.83
CA PHE A 408 16.98 12.72 17.55
C PHE A 408 17.13 13.58 16.30
N PHE A 409 16.51 13.18 15.18
CA PHE A 409 16.64 13.89 13.91
C PHE A 409 15.95 15.25 13.92
N ILE A 410 14.77 15.36 14.52
CA ILE A 410 14.01 16.61 14.48
C ILE A 410 14.45 17.56 15.60
N LYS A 411 14.64 17.10 16.83
CA LYS A 411 14.96 17.98 17.97
C LYS A 411 16.46 18.27 18.11
N ILE A 412 17.33 17.28 17.87
CA ILE A 412 18.78 17.41 18.09
C ILE A 412 19.47 17.84 16.79
N LEU A 413 19.27 17.11 15.69
CA LEU A 413 19.89 17.43 14.40
C LEU A 413 19.13 18.50 13.61
N ARG A 414 17.92 18.87 14.03
CA ARG A 414 17.07 19.90 13.39
C ARG A 414 16.89 19.66 11.88
N LEU A 415 16.74 18.40 11.50
CA LEU A 415 16.43 18.05 10.12
C LEU A 415 15.00 18.47 9.79
N GLU A 416 14.75 18.77 8.51
CA GLU A 416 13.41 19.01 7.99
C GLU A 416 12.61 17.71 7.94
N VAL A 417 11.40 17.74 7.39
CA VAL A 417 10.46 16.60 7.36
C VAL A 417 11.04 15.31 6.75
N TRP A 418 12.04 15.39 5.87
CA TRP A 418 12.72 14.21 5.35
C TRP A 418 13.48 13.42 6.43
N GLY A 419 13.78 14.04 7.58
CA GLY A 419 14.35 13.35 8.74
C GLY A 419 13.44 12.23 9.27
N LEU A 420 12.12 12.44 9.29
CA LEU A 420 11.14 11.40 9.66
C LEU A 420 11.17 10.22 8.67
N ALA A 421 11.24 10.51 7.38
CA ALA A 421 11.36 9.49 6.35
C ALA A 421 12.69 8.72 6.45
N LEU A 422 13.77 9.40 6.87
CA LEU A 422 15.07 8.78 7.11
C LEU A 422 15.03 7.86 8.34
N ALA A 423 14.42 8.29 9.45
CA ALA A 423 14.22 7.46 10.63
C ALA A 423 13.45 6.18 10.31
N PHE A 424 12.35 6.29 9.57
CA PHE A 424 11.57 5.16 9.09
C PHE A 424 12.39 4.22 8.20
N THR A 425 13.23 4.77 7.32
CA THR A 425 14.12 4.00 6.44
C THR A 425 15.16 3.22 7.23
N ILE A 426 15.85 3.87 8.17
CA ILE A 426 16.82 3.19 9.05
C ILE A 426 16.12 2.12 9.88
N GLY A 427 14.95 2.42 10.45
CA GLY A 427 14.12 1.43 11.14
C GLY A 427 13.79 0.22 10.26
N SER A 428 13.42 0.44 9.00
CA SER A 428 13.14 -0.64 8.04
C SER A 428 14.38 -1.48 7.71
N ILE A 429 15.56 -0.86 7.61
CA ILE A 429 16.83 -1.57 7.43
C ILE A 429 17.12 -2.44 8.66
N VAL A 430 17.02 -1.88 9.85
CA VAL A 430 17.24 -2.61 11.12
C VAL A 430 16.23 -3.76 11.26
N GLN A 431 14.96 -3.50 10.99
CA GLN A 431 13.90 -4.51 11.07
C GLN A 431 14.15 -5.67 10.11
N SER A 432 14.42 -5.39 8.84
CA SER A 432 14.63 -6.44 7.84
C SER A 432 15.88 -7.27 8.12
N THR A 433 16.97 -6.63 8.54
CA THR A 433 18.22 -7.31 8.89
C THR A 433 18.07 -8.16 10.15
N THR A 434 17.36 -7.66 11.17
CA THR A 434 17.06 -8.40 12.40
C THR A 434 16.15 -9.59 12.14
N LEU A 435 15.09 -9.41 11.33
CA LEU A 435 14.22 -10.51 10.90
C LEU A 435 15.02 -11.58 10.16
N PHE A 436 15.85 -11.20 9.20
CA PHE A 436 16.68 -12.16 8.46
C PHE A 436 17.68 -12.87 9.38
N TYR A 437 18.36 -12.13 10.26
CA TYR A 437 19.32 -12.71 11.22
C TYR A 437 18.66 -13.74 12.12
N LEU A 438 17.51 -13.41 12.75
CA LEU A 438 16.81 -14.32 13.65
C LEU A 438 16.20 -15.52 12.90
N LEU A 439 15.67 -15.30 11.68
CA LEU A 439 15.17 -16.38 10.85
C LEU A 439 16.31 -17.34 10.49
N ASN A 440 17.46 -16.80 10.12
CA ASN A 440 18.64 -17.59 9.79
C ASN A 440 19.15 -18.38 11.00
N LYS A 441 19.23 -17.75 12.18
CA LYS A 441 19.68 -18.39 13.41
C LYS A 441 18.74 -19.53 13.86
N LYS A 442 17.41 -19.31 13.78
CA LYS A 442 16.42 -20.27 14.26
C LYS A 442 16.18 -21.43 13.28
N TYR A 443 16.05 -21.12 11.99
CA TYR A 443 15.48 -22.05 11.01
C TYR A 443 16.40 -22.35 9.82
N LEU A 444 17.12 -21.36 9.27
CA LEU A 444 17.81 -21.54 7.98
C LEU A 444 19.24 -22.10 8.14
N LYS A 445 20.04 -21.54 9.06
CA LYS A 445 21.48 -21.83 9.26
C LYS A 445 22.30 -21.79 7.96
N MET A 446 22.06 -20.77 7.14
CA MET A 446 22.73 -20.55 5.84
C MET A 446 23.93 -19.65 5.97
N HIS A 447 24.88 -19.77 5.01
CA HIS A 447 25.95 -18.81 4.88
C HIS A 447 25.44 -17.50 4.24
N TYR A 448 25.70 -16.36 4.86
CA TYR A 448 25.25 -15.03 4.40
C TYR A 448 25.75 -14.67 2.97
N ARG A 449 26.86 -15.25 2.53
CA ARG A 449 27.43 -15.02 1.17
C ARG A 449 26.44 -15.31 0.05
N VAL A 450 25.50 -16.22 0.25
CA VAL A 450 24.49 -16.60 -0.75
C VAL A 450 23.54 -15.45 -1.07
N LEU A 451 23.25 -14.58 -0.09
CA LEU A 451 22.41 -13.39 -0.29
C LEU A 451 23.24 -12.15 -0.66
N ILE A 452 24.44 -12.01 -0.10
CA ILE A 452 25.27 -10.82 -0.30
C ILE A 452 25.71 -10.67 -1.76
N LYS A 453 26.08 -11.76 -2.43
CA LYS A 453 26.56 -11.70 -3.83
C LYS A 453 25.50 -11.18 -4.80
N PRO A 454 24.25 -11.71 -4.86
CA PRO A 454 23.17 -11.14 -5.68
C PRO A 454 22.84 -9.69 -5.31
N PHE A 455 22.83 -9.37 -4.01
CA PHE A 455 22.56 -8.02 -3.51
C PHE A 455 23.60 -7.01 -4.03
N ILE A 456 24.90 -7.32 -3.95
CA ILE A 456 25.97 -6.45 -4.47
C ILE A 456 25.86 -6.29 -5.99
N LYS A 457 25.61 -7.38 -6.75
CA LYS A 457 25.41 -7.28 -8.20
C LYS A 457 24.25 -6.34 -8.55
N SER A 458 23.12 -6.46 -7.85
CA SER A 458 21.96 -5.60 -8.07
C SER A 458 22.24 -4.15 -7.67
N ILE A 459 22.98 -3.88 -6.58
CA ILE A 459 23.40 -2.52 -6.21
C ILE A 459 24.27 -1.90 -7.31
N VAL A 460 25.32 -2.61 -7.74
CA VAL A 460 26.24 -2.10 -8.77
C VAL A 460 25.48 -1.79 -10.05
N ALA A 461 24.65 -2.73 -10.53
CA ALA A 461 23.85 -2.53 -11.73
C ALA A 461 22.87 -1.35 -11.60
N SER A 462 22.19 -1.22 -10.45
CA SER A 462 21.24 -0.12 -10.21
C SER A 462 21.96 1.24 -10.09
N THR A 463 23.12 1.29 -9.43
CA THR A 463 23.90 2.52 -9.29
C THR A 463 24.43 2.98 -10.64
N CYS A 464 24.98 2.07 -11.45
CA CYS A 464 25.42 2.38 -12.82
C CYS A 464 24.27 2.91 -13.68
N ALA A 465 23.11 2.25 -13.63
CA ALA A 465 21.91 2.72 -14.31
C ALA A 465 21.45 4.11 -13.81
N GLY A 466 21.48 4.33 -12.51
CA GLY A 466 21.17 5.62 -11.90
C GLY A 466 22.12 6.74 -12.33
N MET A 467 23.41 6.47 -12.45
CA MET A 467 24.39 7.44 -12.98
C MET A 467 24.04 7.84 -14.42
N VAL A 468 23.78 6.87 -15.29
CA VAL A 468 23.38 7.15 -16.69
C VAL A 468 22.09 7.95 -16.73
N MET A 469 21.08 7.59 -15.94
CA MET A 469 19.83 8.34 -15.83
C MET A 469 20.09 9.78 -15.38
N PHE A 470 20.92 9.99 -14.38
CA PHE A 470 21.27 11.31 -13.86
C PHE A 470 21.92 12.17 -14.94
N PHE A 471 22.90 11.63 -15.67
CA PHE A 471 23.57 12.37 -16.75
C PHE A 471 22.59 12.72 -17.87
N ILE A 472 21.75 11.78 -18.33
CA ILE A 472 20.76 12.04 -19.38
C ILE A 472 19.79 13.14 -18.93
N LEU A 473 19.25 13.04 -17.70
CA LEU A 473 18.36 14.03 -17.14
C LEU A 473 19.01 15.43 -17.13
N LYS A 474 20.28 15.51 -16.72
CA LYS A 474 21.02 16.78 -16.66
C LYS A 474 21.39 17.34 -18.04
N ILE A 475 21.59 16.50 -19.04
CA ILE A 475 21.90 16.92 -20.41
C ILE A 475 20.65 17.46 -21.12
N PHE A 476 19.52 16.78 -20.99
CA PHE A 476 18.31 17.09 -21.77
C PHE A 476 17.29 18.00 -21.05
N ASP A 477 17.49 18.33 -19.77
CA ASP A 477 16.63 19.27 -19.04
C ASP A 477 17.09 20.72 -19.24
N ARG A 478 16.34 21.48 -20.02
CA ARG A 478 16.61 22.90 -20.28
C ARG A 478 16.68 23.75 -19.01
N SER A 479 15.91 23.43 -17.97
CA SER A 479 15.90 24.19 -16.71
C SER A 479 17.26 24.20 -16.03
N VAL A 480 18.02 23.12 -16.19
CA VAL A 480 19.38 22.96 -15.67
C VAL A 480 20.38 23.84 -16.44
N TRP A 481 20.20 23.95 -17.76
CA TRP A 481 21.04 24.79 -18.62
C TRP A 481 20.85 26.27 -18.35
N VAL A 482 19.60 26.72 -18.31
CA VAL A 482 19.25 28.13 -18.09
C VAL A 482 19.75 28.65 -16.75
N LYS A 483 19.73 27.83 -15.70
CA LYS A 483 20.20 28.21 -14.36
C LYS A 483 21.71 28.08 -14.14
N ARG A 484 22.48 27.71 -15.15
CA ARG A 484 23.93 27.42 -15.07
C ARG A 484 24.30 26.45 -13.95
N LEU A 485 23.37 25.61 -13.50
CA LEU A 485 23.56 24.62 -12.44
C LEU A 485 24.21 23.33 -12.96
N SER A 486 24.27 23.17 -14.29
CA SER A 486 24.89 22.02 -14.94
C SER A 486 26.39 22.27 -15.09
N PHE A 487 27.18 21.23 -14.86
CA PHE A 487 28.62 21.22 -15.16
C PHE A 487 28.90 21.61 -16.63
N LEU A 488 28.06 21.13 -17.56
CA LEU A 488 28.15 21.44 -18.99
C LEU A 488 27.78 22.90 -19.31
N GLY A 489 26.87 23.52 -18.55
CA GLY A 489 26.50 24.93 -18.70
C GLY A 489 27.60 25.91 -18.23
N LYS A 490 28.63 25.43 -17.53
CA LYS A 490 29.82 26.20 -17.15
C LYS A 490 30.92 26.16 -18.22
N ILE A 491 30.84 25.26 -19.18
CA ILE A 491 31.81 25.14 -20.29
C ILE A 491 31.29 26.02 -21.43
N GLU A 492 31.89 27.21 -21.62
CA GLU A 492 31.50 28.15 -22.68
C GLU A 492 31.56 27.55 -24.09
N ALA A 493 32.44 26.55 -24.31
CA ALA A 493 32.57 25.84 -25.58
C ALA A 493 31.30 25.06 -25.99
N THR A 494 30.36 24.79 -25.08
CA THR A 494 29.13 24.07 -25.39
C THR A 494 27.99 24.96 -25.87
N ARG A 495 28.14 26.32 -25.86
CA ARG A 495 27.12 27.26 -26.34
C ARG A 495 26.78 27.11 -27.82
N ASN A 496 27.69 26.59 -28.63
CA ASN A 496 27.53 26.42 -30.10
C ASN A 496 27.23 24.97 -30.50
N LEU A 497 27.02 24.06 -29.59
CA LEU A 497 26.71 22.66 -29.91
C LEU A 497 25.23 22.54 -30.32
N PRO A 498 24.89 21.76 -31.39
CA PRO A 498 23.53 21.60 -31.87
C PRO A 498 22.59 20.91 -30.85
N PHE A 499 23.10 20.53 -29.67
CA PHE A 499 22.35 19.92 -28.55
C PHE A 499 21.28 20.84 -27.97
N GLU A 500 21.39 22.17 -28.08
CA GLU A 500 20.32 23.09 -27.63
C GLU A 500 18.97 22.80 -28.31
N LYS A 501 18.96 22.23 -29.51
CA LYS A 501 17.74 21.85 -30.26
C LYS A 501 17.05 20.61 -29.65
N PHE A 502 17.72 19.82 -28.89
CA PHE A 502 17.21 18.57 -28.28
C PHE A 502 16.87 18.72 -26.80
N VAL A 503 17.14 19.88 -26.20
CA VAL A 503 16.84 20.15 -24.79
C VAL A 503 15.34 20.39 -24.60
N LEU A 504 14.70 19.64 -23.71
CA LEU A 504 13.28 19.72 -23.42
C LEU A 504 13.00 20.75 -22.31
N ASP A 505 12.05 21.65 -22.55
CA ASP A 505 11.58 22.59 -21.52
C ASP A 505 10.64 21.87 -20.54
N THR A 506 11.18 21.47 -19.40
CA THR A 506 10.49 20.70 -18.37
C THR A 506 9.44 21.49 -17.57
N ARG A 507 9.23 22.79 -17.89
CA ARG A 507 8.07 23.54 -17.39
C ARG A 507 6.76 23.04 -18.00
N TYR A 508 6.82 22.47 -19.21
CA TYR A 508 5.66 21.84 -19.86
C TYR A 508 5.54 20.38 -19.45
N THR A 509 4.36 20.00 -18.93
CA THR A 509 4.09 18.63 -18.44
C THR A 509 4.35 17.55 -19.50
N GLY A 510 4.04 17.82 -20.77
CA GLY A 510 4.30 16.88 -21.87
C GLY A 510 5.80 16.60 -22.05
N ASN A 511 6.61 17.65 -22.07
CA ASN A 511 8.07 17.53 -22.21
C ASN A 511 8.67 16.80 -20.99
N LEU A 512 8.19 17.12 -19.78
CA LEU A 512 8.62 16.46 -18.56
C LEU A 512 8.27 14.97 -18.58
N LEU A 513 7.08 14.61 -19.06
CA LEU A 513 6.65 13.21 -19.21
C LEU A 513 7.54 12.47 -20.21
N ILE A 514 7.79 13.04 -21.39
CA ILE A 514 8.65 12.45 -22.43
C ILE A 514 10.05 12.24 -21.87
N LEU A 515 10.65 13.27 -21.25
CA LEU A 515 11.99 13.18 -20.67
C LEU A 515 12.06 12.10 -19.58
N THR A 516 11.08 12.09 -18.65
CA THR A 516 11.03 11.10 -17.57
C THR A 516 10.90 9.69 -18.12
N PHE A 517 10.07 9.49 -19.15
CA PHE A 517 9.89 8.19 -19.80
C PHE A 517 11.18 7.72 -20.50
N ILE A 518 11.84 8.59 -21.27
CA ILE A 518 13.11 8.27 -21.96
C ILE A 518 14.19 7.92 -20.93
N VAL A 519 14.37 8.75 -19.90
CA VAL A 519 15.37 8.52 -18.84
C VAL A 519 15.08 7.21 -18.12
N GLY A 520 13.82 6.95 -17.76
CA GLY A 520 13.41 5.70 -17.13
C GLY A 520 13.64 4.47 -18.02
N LEU A 521 13.29 4.55 -19.31
CA LEU A 521 13.49 3.47 -20.27
C LEU A 521 14.99 3.15 -20.44
N VAL A 522 15.82 4.17 -20.65
CA VAL A 522 17.29 3.98 -20.75
C VAL A 522 17.85 3.41 -19.46
N GLY A 523 17.35 3.86 -18.29
CA GLY A 523 17.74 3.31 -17.00
C GLY A 523 17.44 1.82 -16.89
N VAL A 524 16.25 1.39 -17.29
CA VAL A 524 15.86 -0.04 -17.28
C VAL A 524 16.74 -0.84 -18.24
N LEU A 525 16.92 -0.37 -19.47
CA LEU A 525 17.77 -1.06 -20.46
C LEU A 525 19.21 -1.18 -19.98
N PHE A 526 19.75 -0.12 -19.39
CA PHE A 526 21.11 -0.12 -18.86
C PHE A 526 21.26 -1.03 -17.63
N TYR A 527 20.25 -1.05 -16.74
CA TYR A 527 20.21 -1.99 -15.63
C TYR A 527 20.24 -3.45 -16.11
N ILE A 528 19.43 -3.79 -17.12
CA ILE A 528 19.41 -5.12 -17.72
C ILE A 528 20.78 -5.45 -18.35
N PHE A 529 21.38 -4.50 -19.07
CA PHE A 529 22.69 -4.65 -19.71
C PHE A 529 23.80 -4.94 -18.68
N ILE A 530 23.91 -4.14 -17.63
CA ILE A 530 24.90 -4.36 -16.57
C ILE A 530 24.64 -5.67 -15.81
N SER A 531 23.36 -5.99 -15.54
CA SER A 531 22.99 -7.26 -14.91
C SER A 531 23.40 -8.47 -15.75
N ALA A 532 23.34 -8.35 -17.09
CA ALA A 532 23.81 -9.39 -18.00
C ALA A 532 25.34 -9.54 -17.96
N ILE A 533 26.10 -8.42 -17.94
CA ILE A 533 27.57 -8.43 -17.80
C ILE A 533 27.97 -9.08 -16.47
N LEU A 534 27.29 -8.75 -15.38
CA LEU A 534 27.54 -9.31 -14.05
C LEU A 534 27.06 -10.77 -13.91
N LYS A 535 26.47 -11.34 -14.97
CA LYS A 535 25.90 -12.71 -14.97
C LYS A 535 24.97 -12.91 -13.79
N SER A 536 23.95 -12.05 -13.66
CA SER A 536 22.91 -12.17 -12.64
C SER A 536 21.96 -13.32 -13.00
N GLU A 537 21.80 -14.28 -12.09
CA GLU A 537 20.91 -15.43 -12.29
C GLU A 537 19.43 -14.99 -12.33
N GLU A 538 19.09 -13.95 -11.57
CA GLU A 538 17.75 -13.37 -11.47
C GLU A 538 17.27 -12.80 -12.81
N LEU A 539 18.20 -12.25 -13.62
CA LEU A 539 17.89 -11.80 -14.97
C LEU A 539 17.41 -12.96 -15.85
N GLY A 540 18.06 -14.11 -15.78
CA GLY A 540 17.68 -15.32 -16.51
C GLY A 540 16.26 -15.78 -16.12
N VAL A 541 15.95 -15.78 -14.83
CA VAL A 541 14.61 -16.12 -14.32
C VAL A 541 13.56 -15.13 -14.85
N PHE A 542 13.84 -13.83 -14.79
CA PHE A 542 12.95 -12.78 -15.27
C PHE A 542 12.66 -12.89 -16.77
N LEU A 543 13.70 -13.05 -17.59
CA LEU A 543 13.56 -13.22 -19.03
C LEU A 543 12.79 -14.50 -19.40
N ASN A 544 12.99 -15.59 -18.66
CA ASN A 544 12.24 -16.82 -18.86
C ASN A 544 10.73 -16.66 -18.54
N ILE A 545 10.39 -15.88 -17.50
CA ILE A 545 8.99 -15.57 -17.17
C ILE A 545 8.35 -14.77 -18.32
N ILE A 546 9.01 -13.70 -18.80
CA ILE A 546 8.55 -12.90 -19.92
C ILE A 546 8.37 -13.76 -21.17
N ARG A 547 9.37 -14.56 -21.52
CA ARG A 547 9.32 -15.46 -22.67
C ARG A 547 8.15 -16.44 -22.58
N ARG A 548 7.92 -17.06 -21.42
CA ARG A 548 6.81 -17.98 -21.20
C ARG A 548 5.45 -17.27 -21.32
N THR A 549 5.34 -16.03 -20.82
CA THR A 549 4.09 -15.26 -20.90
C THR A 549 3.78 -14.81 -22.31
N LEU A 550 4.79 -14.40 -23.09
CA LEU A 550 4.63 -13.98 -24.47
C LEU A 550 4.40 -15.15 -25.45
N ILE A 551 5.10 -16.28 -25.23
CA ILE A 551 5.04 -17.45 -26.13
C ILE A 551 3.83 -18.34 -25.82
N LYS A 552 3.36 -18.41 -24.56
CA LYS A 552 2.19 -19.23 -24.15
C LYS A 552 0.82 -18.76 -24.70
N ARG A 553 0.79 -17.86 -25.64
CA ARG A 553 -0.44 -17.62 -26.43
C ARG A 553 -0.81 -18.82 -27.36
N GLN A 554 0.00 -19.88 -27.42
CA GLN A 554 -0.19 -21.04 -28.31
C GLN A 554 -0.19 -22.42 -27.65
N VAL A 555 -0.14 -22.56 -26.32
CA VAL A 555 -0.19 -23.88 -25.68
C VAL A 555 -1.49 -24.04 -24.92
N SER A 556 -2.30 -24.98 -25.37
CA SER A 556 -3.55 -25.44 -24.76
C SER A 556 -3.42 -25.78 -23.27
N PRO A 557 -4.48 -25.62 -22.47
CA PRO A 557 -4.42 -25.93 -21.05
C PRO A 557 -4.07 -27.40 -20.85
N ILE A 558 -3.11 -27.66 -19.97
CA ILE A 558 -2.80 -29.02 -19.48
C ILE A 558 -4.09 -29.58 -18.89
N PRO A 559 -4.56 -30.77 -19.31
CA PRO A 559 -5.71 -31.38 -18.68
C PRO A 559 -5.40 -31.55 -17.18
N GLN A 560 -6.20 -30.95 -16.34
CA GLN A 560 -6.22 -31.29 -14.92
C GLN A 560 -6.65 -32.77 -14.86
N LYS A 561 -5.77 -33.64 -14.34
CA LYS A 561 -6.20 -34.96 -13.89
C LYS A 561 -7.36 -34.72 -12.93
N GLU A 562 -8.53 -35.13 -13.32
CA GLU A 562 -9.70 -35.25 -12.46
C GLU A 562 -9.27 -36.05 -11.24
N THR A 563 -9.33 -35.41 -10.07
CA THR A 563 -9.23 -36.13 -8.79
C THR A 563 -10.46 -37.06 -8.79
N GLU A 564 -10.23 -38.35 -8.95
CA GLU A 564 -11.26 -39.37 -8.80
C GLU A 564 -12.03 -39.08 -7.52
N THR A 565 -13.29 -38.71 -7.68
CA THR A 565 -14.28 -38.74 -6.61
C THR A 565 -14.40 -40.19 -6.18
N ILE A 566 -13.84 -40.52 -5.02
CA ILE A 566 -14.12 -41.79 -4.35
C ILE A 566 -15.62 -41.77 -4.05
N ALA A 567 -16.38 -42.45 -4.89
CA ALA A 567 -17.78 -42.73 -4.62
C ALA A 567 -17.85 -43.62 -3.36
N PRO A 568 -18.75 -43.34 -2.40
CA PRO A 568 -18.96 -44.26 -1.30
C PRO A 568 -19.49 -45.57 -1.81
N THR A 569 -18.78 -46.65 -1.47
CA THR A 569 -19.23 -48.03 -1.68
C THR A 569 -20.62 -48.25 -1.08
N PRO A 570 -21.57 -48.87 -1.81
CA PRO A 570 -22.86 -49.24 -1.22
C PRO A 570 -22.63 -50.26 -0.12
N THR A 571 -23.12 -49.98 1.07
CA THR A 571 -23.23 -50.96 2.15
C THR A 571 -24.25 -52.02 1.72
N GLU A 572 -23.79 -53.24 1.50
CA GLU A 572 -24.63 -54.43 1.40
C GLU A 572 -25.50 -54.58 2.65
N THR A 573 -26.79 -54.51 2.45
CA THR A 573 -27.77 -54.95 3.44
C THR A 573 -27.81 -56.49 3.40
N THR A 574 -27.31 -57.12 4.44
CA THR A 574 -27.63 -58.50 4.76
C THR A 574 -28.64 -58.55 5.90
N ASN A 575 -29.76 -59.20 5.61
CA ASN A 575 -30.86 -59.75 6.39
C ASN A 575 -30.88 -59.60 7.90
#